data_5993f231a05496351f9815f4467fbca3
#
_entry.id   5993f231a05496351f9815f4467fbca3
#
_cell.length_a   1.000
_cell.length_b   1.000
_cell.length_c   1.000
_cell.angle_alpha   90.00
_cell.angle_beta   90.00
_cell.angle_gamma   90.00
#
_symmetry.space_group_name_H-M   'P 1'
#
loop_
_entity.id
_entity.type
_entity.pdbx_description
1 polymer ?
#
loop_
_entity_poly.entity_id
_entity_poly.type
_entity_poly.pdbx_seq_one_letter_code
_entity_poly.pdbx_strand_id
1 'polypeptide(L)'
;MFYTIIFTLLLSAVAVWLYNKWKENREKEFEKGIEDELRNAPERGTKSDNNNSSMRKNTKEHSVELMRKALAEMGCQMTEHEDDEEGVVRYSTVFQGETFMMAFYDEMAAGTLYDLWWYSVDAADIDELVMVRRAVNECNLNFLDATLCYTMSEDQQMGVHTKVGLLMLDEIPNFNQYIRSRFMMAFHQKNGFLREMDRLRALAHE
;
A
#
# COMPACT_ATOMS: atom_id res chain seq x y z
N MET A 1 -30.01 -31.80 24.75
CA MET A 1 -29.99 -30.54 24.01
C MET A 1 -29.25 -29.43 24.75
N PHE A 2 -29.55 -29.12 26.01
CA PHE A 2 -28.90 -28.05 26.78
C PHE A 2 -27.39 -28.25 26.99
N TYR A 3 -26.94 -29.44 27.30
CA TYR A 3 -25.52 -29.80 27.50
C TYR A 3 -24.68 -29.70 26.21
N THR A 4 -25.26 -29.95 25.07
CA THR A 4 -24.58 -29.83 23.77
C THR A 4 -24.28 -28.36 23.44
N ILE A 5 -25.20 -27.46 23.73
CA ILE A 5 -25.04 -26.01 23.51
C ILE A 5 -23.94 -25.44 24.41
N ILE A 6 -23.94 -25.80 25.71
CA ILE A 6 -22.92 -25.35 26.66
C ILE A 6 -21.53 -25.86 26.26
N PHE A 7 -21.43 -27.13 25.84
CA PHE A 7 -20.18 -27.74 25.39
C PHE A 7 -19.62 -27.07 24.13
N THR A 8 -20.48 -26.71 23.17
CA THR A 8 -20.06 -26.01 21.95
C THR A 8 -19.57 -24.57 22.25
N LEU A 9 -20.23 -23.87 23.17
CA LEU A 9 -19.82 -22.56 23.62
C LEU A 9 -18.48 -22.58 24.36
N LEU A 10 -18.25 -23.60 25.18
CA LEU A 10 -16.97 -23.78 25.89
C LEU A 10 -15.84 -24.09 24.90
N LEU A 11 -16.06 -24.96 23.91
CA LEU A 11 -15.06 -25.26 22.88
C LEU A 11 -14.72 -24.03 22.04
N SER A 12 -15.72 -23.21 21.66
CA SER A 12 -15.48 -21.98 20.91
C SER A 12 -14.68 -20.96 21.74
N ALA A 13 -14.98 -20.81 23.03
CA ALA A 13 -14.24 -19.92 23.92
C ALA A 13 -12.77 -20.36 24.08
N VAL A 14 -12.52 -21.67 24.24
CA VAL A 14 -11.17 -22.25 24.32
C VAL A 14 -10.42 -22.03 22.99
N ALA A 15 -11.08 -22.22 21.85
CA ALA A 15 -10.47 -22.01 20.54
C ALA A 15 -10.06 -20.54 20.33
N VAL A 16 -10.92 -19.60 20.70
CA VAL A 16 -10.61 -18.16 20.65
C VAL A 16 -9.46 -17.80 21.60
N TRP A 17 -9.46 -18.33 22.80
CA TRP A 17 -8.37 -18.13 23.76
C TRP A 17 -7.03 -18.67 23.25
N LEU A 18 -7.02 -19.87 22.69
CA LEU A 18 -5.82 -20.49 22.09
C LEU A 18 -5.31 -19.67 20.90
N TYR A 19 -6.22 -19.19 20.04
CA TYR A 19 -5.87 -18.34 18.91
C TYR A 19 -5.23 -17.03 19.37
N ASN A 20 -5.82 -16.35 20.35
CA ASN A 20 -5.27 -15.09 20.86
C ASN A 20 -3.90 -15.29 21.53
N LYS A 21 -3.74 -16.38 22.28
CA LYS A 21 -2.45 -16.74 22.90
C LYS A 21 -1.38 -17.08 21.86
N TRP A 22 -1.76 -17.79 20.80
CA TRP A 22 -0.84 -18.11 19.70
C TRP A 22 -0.42 -16.83 18.95
N LYS A 23 -1.36 -15.91 18.71
CA LYS A 23 -1.09 -14.60 18.07
C LYS A 23 -0.12 -13.78 18.91
N GLU A 24 -0.36 -13.65 20.20
CA GLU A 24 0.50 -12.93 21.14
C GLU A 24 1.94 -13.51 21.19
N ASN A 25 2.06 -14.85 21.19
CA ASN A 25 3.37 -15.49 21.16
C ASN A 25 4.11 -15.22 19.84
N ARG A 26 3.39 -15.24 18.69
CA ARG A 26 3.99 -14.92 17.38
C ARG A 26 4.48 -13.48 17.30
N GLU A 27 3.74 -12.53 17.86
CA GLU A 27 4.15 -11.13 17.94
C GLU A 27 5.44 -10.98 18.77
N LYS A 28 5.49 -11.62 19.93
CA LYS A 28 6.70 -11.61 20.81
C LYS A 28 7.92 -12.28 20.16
N GLU A 29 7.72 -13.39 19.43
CA GLU A 29 8.83 -14.04 18.70
C GLU A 29 9.34 -13.16 17.57
N PHE A 30 8.44 -12.45 16.87
CA PHE A 30 8.80 -11.52 15.80
C PHE A 30 9.56 -10.31 16.35
N GLU A 31 9.08 -9.68 17.43
CA GLU A 31 9.78 -8.58 18.11
C GLU A 31 11.17 -8.99 18.60
N LYS A 32 11.28 -10.17 19.23
CA LYS A 32 12.55 -10.71 19.67
C LYS A 32 13.51 -10.99 18.51
N GLY A 33 13.01 -11.49 17.38
CA GLY A 33 13.79 -11.69 16.16
C GLY A 33 14.40 -10.39 15.64
N ILE A 34 13.61 -9.30 15.62
CA ILE A 34 14.07 -7.97 15.22
C ILE A 34 15.13 -7.43 16.21
N GLU A 35 14.89 -7.57 17.52
CA GLU A 35 15.87 -7.13 18.53
C GLU A 35 17.20 -7.88 18.43
N ASP A 36 17.16 -9.19 18.18
CA ASP A 36 18.35 -10.02 18.00
C ASP A 36 19.11 -9.68 16.71
N GLU A 37 18.40 -9.37 15.61
CA GLU A 37 19.03 -8.87 14.36
C GLU A 37 19.66 -7.50 14.55
N LEU A 38 19.00 -6.58 15.23
CA LEU A 38 19.53 -5.25 15.53
C LEU A 38 20.75 -5.32 16.46
N ARG A 39 20.75 -6.23 17.44
CA ARG A 39 21.86 -6.42 18.38
C ARG A 39 23.07 -7.08 17.73
N ASN A 40 22.86 -7.97 16.76
CA ASN A 40 23.90 -8.70 16.05
C ASN A 40 24.32 -8.05 14.73
N ALA A 41 23.69 -6.94 14.34
CA ALA A 41 24.12 -6.17 13.19
C ALA A 41 25.57 -5.73 13.42
N PRO A 42 26.53 -6.09 12.53
CA PRO A 42 27.93 -5.67 12.69
C PRO A 42 27.94 -4.15 12.75
N GLU A 43 28.51 -3.60 13.82
CA GLU A 43 28.81 -2.17 13.89
C GLU A 43 29.59 -1.83 12.62
N ARG A 44 28.94 -1.23 11.65
CA ARG A 44 29.61 -0.62 10.51
C ARG A 44 30.44 0.51 11.09
N GLY A 45 31.71 0.20 11.30
CA GLY A 45 32.69 1.14 11.77
C GLY A 45 32.56 2.42 10.95
N THR A 46 32.10 3.47 11.60
CA THR A 46 32.16 4.82 11.11
C THR A 46 33.61 5.20 10.97
N LYS A 47 34.24 4.82 9.85
CA LYS A 47 35.41 5.57 9.39
C LYS A 47 34.88 6.94 9.00
N SER A 48 35.08 7.87 9.91
CA SER A 48 34.93 9.28 9.68
C SER A 48 35.92 9.71 8.59
N ASP A 49 35.54 9.54 7.35
CA ASP A 49 36.12 10.34 6.30
C ASP A 49 35.34 11.68 6.31
N ASN A 50 36.00 12.67 6.85
CA ASN A 50 35.64 14.09 6.77
C ASN A 50 35.65 14.55 5.32
N ASN A 51 34.76 14.05 4.50
CA ASN A 51 34.34 14.67 3.26
C ASN A 51 32.93 15.22 3.48
N ASN A 52 32.91 16.51 3.57
CA ASN A 52 31.79 17.42 3.68
C ASN A 52 30.87 17.35 2.43
N SER A 53 30.41 16.16 2.06
CA SER A 53 29.20 16.01 1.28
C SER A 53 28.07 16.19 2.30
N SER A 54 27.49 17.37 2.30
CA SER A 54 26.22 17.62 2.98
C SER A 54 25.30 16.46 2.64
N MET A 55 25.10 15.55 3.60
CA MET A 55 24.02 14.58 3.58
C MET A 55 22.77 15.46 3.47
N ARG A 56 22.29 15.69 2.25
CA ARG A 56 21.05 16.41 2.01
C ARG A 56 20.02 15.58 2.76
N LYS A 57 19.52 16.17 3.83
CA LYS A 57 18.40 15.62 4.57
C LYS A 57 17.34 15.40 3.49
N ASN A 58 17.06 14.14 3.15
CA ASN A 58 15.96 13.82 2.23
C ASN A 58 14.68 14.24 2.95
N THR A 59 14.29 15.47 2.68
CA THR A 59 13.11 16.08 3.25
C THR A 59 11.93 15.83 2.32
N LYS A 60 10.75 15.97 2.85
CA LYS A 60 9.50 15.98 2.09
C LYS A 60 9.58 16.96 0.89
N GLU A 61 10.12 18.16 1.11
CA GLU A 61 10.28 19.20 0.09
C GLU A 61 11.18 18.72 -1.06
N HIS A 62 12.26 18.02 -0.76
CA HIS A 62 13.13 17.44 -1.78
C HIS A 62 12.41 16.37 -2.59
N SER A 63 11.65 15.48 -1.94
CA SER A 63 10.84 14.46 -2.59
C SER A 63 9.79 15.08 -3.52
N VAL A 64 9.12 16.13 -3.08
CA VAL A 64 8.14 16.89 -3.88
C VAL A 64 8.81 17.52 -5.10
N GLU A 65 10.01 18.11 -4.95
CA GLU A 65 10.73 18.72 -6.06
C GLU A 65 11.19 17.69 -7.10
N LEU A 66 11.70 16.53 -6.67
CA LEU A 66 12.03 15.41 -7.57
C LEU A 66 10.82 14.95 -8.37
N MET A 67 9.68 14.76 -7.70
CA MET A 67 8.44 14.38 -8.37
C MET A 67 7.95 15.44 -9.34
N ARG A 68 7.94 16.72 -8.94
CA ARG A 68 7.52 17.82 -9.81
C ARG A 68 8.33 17.88 -11.09
N LYS A 69 9.65 17.72 -10.97
CA LYS A 69 10.57 17.68 -12.12
C LYS A 69 10.27 16.50 -13.05
N ALA A 70 10.10 15.30 -12.49
CA ALA A 70 9.79 14.10 -13.28
C ALA A 70 8.44 14.23 -14.00
N LEU A 71 7.41 14.74 -13.33
CA LEU A 71 6.09 14.96 -13.93
C LEU A 71 6.14 16.02 -15.04
N ALA A 72 6.87 17.12 -14.83
CA ALA A 72 7.05 18.16 -15.85
C ALA A 72 7.71 17.60 -17.13
N GLU A 73 8.73 16.75 -16.99
CA GLU A 73 9.36 16.07 -18.15
C GLU A 73 8.40 15.11 -18.89
N MET A 74 7.39 14.58 -18.19
CA MET A 74 6.32 13.75 -18.78
C MET A 74 5.14 14.57 -19.32
N GLY A 75 5.19 15.92 -19.21
CA GLY A 75 4.11 16.81 -19.62
C GLY A 75 2.91 16.81 -18.66
N CYS A 76 3.10 16.34 -17.43
CA CYS A 76 2.08 16.32 -16.38
C CYS A 76 2.23 17.49 -15.43
N GLN A 77 1.12 17.98 -14.89
CA GLN A 77 1.08 19.01 -13.85
C GLN A 77 0.78 18.37 -12.50
N MET A 78 1.33 18.97 -11.44
CA MET A 78 1.13 18.56 -10.07
C MET A 78 0.33 19.64 -9.34
N THR A 79 -0.81 19.26 -8.76
CA THR A 79 -1.71 20.14 -8.01
C THR A 79 -1.66 19.78 -6.55
N GLU A 80 -1.36 20.76 -5.69
CA GLU A 80 -1.31 20.58 -4.24
C GLU A 80 -2.72 20.55 -3.64
N HIS A 81 -2.91 19.72 -2.64
CA HIS A 81 -4.13 19.63 -1.84
C HIS A 81 -3.83 20.02 -0.40
N GLU A 82 -4.72 20.80 0.19
CA GLU A 82 -4.69 21.05 1.63
C GLU A 82 -4.90 19.73 2.37
N ASP A 83 -4.11 19.50 3.40
CA ASP A 83 -4.16 18.30 4.21
C ASP A 83 -4.12 18.69 5.70
N ASP A 84 -5.02 18.07 6.48
CA ASP A 84 -5.10 18.28 7.93
C ASP A 84 -4.14 17.33 8.68
N GLU A 85 -3.46 16.40 7.97
CA GLU A 85 -2.55 15.45 8.57
C GLU A 85 -1.15 16.04 8.70
N GLU A 86 -0.70 16.26 9.94
CA GLU A 86 0.63 16.79 10.22
C GLU A 86 1.73 15.88 9.65
N GLY A 87 2.73 16.47 8.99
CA GLY A 87 3.86 15.75 8.42
C GLY A 87 3.62 15.11 7.05
N VAL A 88 2.42 15.24 6.49
CA VAL A 88 2.08 14.74 5.15
C VAL A 88 1.70 15.89 4.23
N VAL A 89 2.09 15.80 2.96
CA VAL A 89 1.58 16.68 1.91
C VAL A 89 1.06 15.84 0.76
N ARG A 90 -0.09 16.23 0.23
CA ARG A 90 -0.75 15.50 -0.87
C ARG A 90 -0.82 16.34 -2.12
N TYR A 91 -0.62 15.67 -3.23
CA TYR A 91 -0.73 16.24 -4.56
C TYR A 91 -1.56 15.33 -5.46
N SER A 92 -2.15 15.91 -6.49
CA SER A 92 -2.74 15.13 -7.58
C SER A 92 -2.03 15.43 -8.90
N THR A 93 -2.15 14.49 -9.82
CA THR A 93 -1.73 14.65 -11.22
C THR A 93 -2.63 13.84 -12.12
N VAL A 94 -2.70 14.22 -13.39
CA VAL A 94 -3.36 13.44 -14.43
C VAL A 94 -2.30 12.77 -15.30
N PHE A 95 -2.32 11.45 -15.38
CA PHE A 95 -1.42 10.67 -16.23
C PHE A 95 -2.24 9.72 -17.11
N GLN A 96 -2.08 9.83 -18.43
CA GLN A 96 -2.83 9.05 -19.43
C GLN A 96 -4.37 9.10 -19.24
N GLY A 97 -4.90 10.25 -18.81
CA GLY A 97 -6.33 10.46 -18.62
C GLY A 97 -6.90 10.02 -17.27
N GLU A 98 -6.10 9.42 -16.42
CA GLU A 98 -6.50 9.04 -15.06
C GLU A 98 -5.87 9.95 -14.00
N THR A 99 -6.63 10.24 -12.94
CA THR A 99 -6.18 11.06 -11.83
C THR A 99 -5.52 10.18 -10.76
N PHE A 100 -4.32 10.56 -10.38
CA PHE A 100 -3.56 9.93 -9.31
C PHE A 100 -3.32 10.91 -8.18
N MET A 101 -3.35 10.40 -6.96
CA MET A 101 -2.94 11.10 -5.76
C MET A 101 -1.55 10.63 -5.34
N MET A 102 -0.78 11.53 -4.76
CA MET A 102 0.55 11.26 -4.22
C MET A 102 0.64 11.84 -2.82
N ALA A 103 1.22 11.08 -1.91
CA ALA A 103 1.51 11.54 -0.56
C ALA A 103 3.01 11.47 -0.30
N PHE A 104 3.57 12.51 0.31
CA PHE A 104 4.97 12.59 0.73
C PHE A 104 5.04 12.85 2.22
N TYR A 105 5.99 12.24 2.90
CA TYR A 105 6.08 12.18 4.35
C TYR A 105 7.33 12.91 4.84
N ASP A 106 7.25 13.51 6.02
CA ASP A 106 8.40 14.10 6.70
C ASP A 106 9.45 13.01 6.97
N GLU A 107 10.72 13.43 6.89
CA GLU A 107 11.90 12.61 7.21
C GLU A 107 12.08 11.32 6.39
N MET A 108 11.27 11.12 5.34
CA MET A 108 11.33 9.96 4.47
C MET A 108 11.66 10.35 3.03
N ALA A 109 12.68 9.68 2.45
CA ALA A 109 12.95 9.72 1.01
C ALA A 109 11.98 8.78 0.27
N ALA A 110 10.68 8.90 0.56
CA ALA A 110 9.65 8.02 0.06
C ALA A 110 8.33 8.75 -0.11
N GLY A 111 7.49 8.20 -0.94
CA GLY A 111 6.11 8.64 -1.13
C GLY A 111 5.20 7.47 -1.45
N THR A 112 3.94 7.77 -1.60
CA THR A 112 2.93 6.82 -2.04
C THR A 112 2.18 7.41 -3.22
N LEU A 113 2.04 6.63 -4.29
CA LEU A 113 1.16 6.89 -5.41
C LEU A 113 -0.09 6.03 -5.24
N TYR A 114 -1.26 6.61 -5.40
CA TYR A 114 -2.52 5.87 -5.40
C TYR A 114 -3.51 6.52 -6.36
N ASP A 115 -4.34 5.71 -7.00
CA ASP A 115 -5.47 6.17 -7.78
C ASP A 115 -6.71 6.34 -6.87
N LEU A 116 -7.69 7.07 -7.37
CA LEU A 116 -8.99 7.20 -6.69
C LEU A 116 -9.82 5.93 -6.95
N TRP A 117 -10.89 5.78 -6.21
CA TRP A 117 -11.83 4.65 -6.35
C TRP A 117 -12.27 4.46 -7.79
N TRP A 118 -11.59 3.59 -8.50
CA TRP A 118 -11.88 3.26 -9.89
C TRP A 118 -12.84 2.07 -10.04
N TYR A 119 -13.16 1.41 -8.94
CA TYR A 119 -14.15 0.36 -8.84
C TYR A 119 -14.86 0.49 -7.50
N SER A 120 -16.20 0.38 -7.49
CA SER A 120 -16.98 0.42 -6.26
C SER A 120 -18.11 -0.58 -6.30
N VAL A 121 -18.47 -1.08 -5.13
CA VAL A 121 -19.57 -2.03 -4.95
C VAL A 121 -20.32 -1.67 -3.67
N ASP A 122 -21.63 -1.91 -3.68
CA ASP A 122 -22.49 -1.76 -2.52
C ASP A 122 -22.16 -2.84 -1.49
N ALA A 123 -22.00 -2.47 -0.21
CA ALA A 123 -21.74 -3.43 0.87
C ALA A 123 -22.89 -4.42 1.09
N ALA A 124 -24.10 -4.13 0.61
CA ALA A 124 -25.23 -5.05 0.62
C ALA A 124 -25.12 -6.17 -0.43
N ASP A 125 -24.31 -5.97 -1.48
CA ASP A 125 -24.04 -7.01 -2.51
C ASP A 125 -22.95 -7.96 -2.02
N ILE A 126 -23.35 -8.95 -1.23
CA ILE A 126 -22.43 -9.89 -0.60
C ILE A 126 -21.68 -10.73 -1.66
N ASP A 127 -22.32 -11.12 -2.74
CA ASP A 127 -21.69 -11.96 -3.77
C ASP A 127 -20.60 -11.19 -4.49
N GLU A 128 -20.86 -9.94 -4.87
CA GLU A 128 -19.86 -9.07 -5.49
C GLU A 128 -18.71 -8.74 -4.51
N LEU A 129 -19.01 -8.50 -3.21
CA LEU A 129 -17.99 -8.29 -2.19
C LEU A 129 -17.05 -9.49 -2.05
N VAL A 130 -17.58 -10.70 -2.06
CA VAL A 130 -16.77 -11.94 -1.99
C VAL A 130 -15.86 -12.03 -3.21
N MET A 131 -16.38 -11.76 -4.41
CA MET A 131 -15.59 -11.75 -5.65
C MET A 131 -14.49 -10.70 -5.62
N VAL A 132 -14.79 -9.46 -5.20
CA VAL A 132 -13.80 -8.38 -5.06
C VAL A 132 -12.67 -8.77 -4.11
N ARG A 133 -12.99 -9.28 -2.93
CA ARG A 133 -11.98 -9.72 -1.95
C ARG A 133 -11.08 -10.82 -2.51
N ARG A 134 -11.66 -11.78 -3.23
CA ARG A 134 -10.90 -12.85 -3.88
C ARG A 134 -10.01 -12.31 -4.99
N ALA A 135 -10.51 -11.43 -5.85
CA ALA A 135 -9.75 -10.80 -6.92
C ALA A 135 -8.59 -9.96 -6.37
N VAL A 136 -8.82 -9.16 -5.33
CA VAL A 136 -7.77 -8.38 -4.65
C VAL A 136 -6.67 -9.29 -4.11
N ASN A 137 -7.02 -10.36 -3.41
CA ASN A 137 -6.04 -11.30 -2.87
C ASN A 137 -5.22 -11.98 -3.98
N GLU A 138 -5.87 -12.46 -5.04
CA GLU A 138 -5.21 -13.12 -6.16
C GLU A 138 -4.24 -12.16 -6.87
N CYS A 139 -4.67 -10.93 -7.13
CA CYS A 139 -3.81 -9.92 -7.73
C CYS A 139 -2.62 -9.58 -6.83
N ASN A 140 -2.83 -9.38 -5.53
CA ASN A 140 -1.75 -9.03 -4.61
C ASN A 140 -0.73 -10.17 -4.42
N LEU A 141 -1.11 -11.42 -4.60
CA LEU A 141 -0.18 -12.55 -4.58
C LEU A 141 0.73 -12.59 -5.82
N ASN A 142 0.24 -12.07 -6.95
CA ASN A 142 0.94 -12.15 -8.24
C ASN A 142 1.72 -10.89 -8.62
N PHE A 143 1.53 -9.77 -7.90
CA PHE A 143 2.21 -8.50 -8.16
C PHE A 143 2.98 -8.03 -6.92
N LEU A 144 4.28 -7.77 -7.10
CA LEU A 144 5.18 -7.40 -6.00
C LEU A 144 5.22 -5.90 -5.71
N ASP A 145 5.02 -5.04 -6.72
CA ASP A 145 5.34 -3.61 -6.63
C ASP A 145 4.13 -2.69 -6.50
N ALA A 146 2.92 -3.24 -6.64
CA ALA A 146 1.67 -2.51 -6.49
C ALA A 146 0.68 -3.33 -5.67
N THR A 147 -0.06 -2.67 -4.80
CA THR A 147 -1.02 -3.32 -3.90
C THR A 147 -2.42 -2.80 -4.18
N LEU A 148 -3.37 -3.68 -4.39
CA LEU A 148 -4.78 -3.33 -4.37
C LEU A 148 -5.25 -3.20 -2.93
N CYS A 149 -5.92 -2.10 -2.66
CA CYS A 149 -6.57 -1.83 -1.38
C CYS A 149 -8.05 -1.63 -1.61
N TYR A 150 -8.84 -1.88 -0.59
CA TYR A 150 -10.24 -1.47 -0.57
C TYR A 150 -10.56 -0.75 0.74
N THR A 151 -11.43 0.24 0.63
CA THR A 151 -11.90 1.03 1.75
C THR A 151 -13.42 1.14 1.70
N MET A 152 -14.02 1.33 2.87
CA MET A 152 -15.46 1.55 2.98
C MET A 152 -15.73 3.03 3.17
N SER A 153 -16.72 3.57 2.45
CA SER A 153 -17.25 4.90 2.71
C SER A 153 -18.29 4.88 3.83
N GLU A 154 -18.68 6.06 4.31
CA GLU A 154 -19.78 6.22 5.24
C GLU A 154 -21.11 5.72 4.66
N ASP A 155 -21.30 5.84 3.35
CA ASP A 155 -22.47 5.36 2.61
C ASP A 155 -22.46 3.87 2.32
N GLN A 156 -21.58 3.10 2.99
CA GLN A 156 -21.44 1.66 2.83
C GLN A 156 -21.07 1.22 1.40
N GLN A 157 -20.41 2.07 0.64
CA GLN A 157 -19.78 1.69 -0.62
C GLN A 157 -18.35 1.23 -0.36
N MET A 158 -18.00 0.06 -0.88
CA MET A 158 -16.61 -0.39 -0.90
C MET A 158 -15.94 0.05 -2.19
N GLY A 159 -14.90 0.87 -2.07
CA GLY A 159 -14.10 1.31 -3.21
C GLY A 159 -12.78 0.57 -3.29
N VAL A 160 -12.38 0.17 -4.50
CA VAL A 160 -11.06 -0.42 -4.77
C VAL A 160 -10.15 0.61 -5.39
N HIS A 161 -8.91 0.67 -4.92
CA HIS A 161 -7.86 1.53 -5.42
C HIS A 161 -6.51 0.82 -5.40
N THR A 162 -5.57 1.31 -6.20
CA THR A 162 -4.20 0.80 -6.26
C THR A 162 -3.29 1.68 -5.43
N LYS A 163 -2.32 1.08 -4.74
CA LYS A 163 -1.29 1.76 -3.99
C LYS A 163 0.09 1.29 -4.46
N VAL A 164 0.98 2.25 -4.76
CA VAL A 164 2.35 1.99 -5.23
C VAL A 164 3.32 2.78 -4.37
N GLY A 165 4.33 2.13 -3.81
CA GLY A 165 5.41 2.80 -3.09
C GLY A 165 6.35 3.54 -4.04
N LEU A 166 6.82 4.71 -3.63
CA LEU A 166 7.78 5.54 -4.33
C LEU A 166 9.05 5.69 -3.51
N LEU A 167 10.21 5.49 -4.12
CA LEU A 167 11.50 5.90 -3.59
C LEU A 167 11.87 7.24 -4.21
N MET A 168 12.25 8.20 -3.37
CA MET A 168 12.52 9.58 -3.78
C MET A 168 14.01 9.90 -3.53
N LEU A 169 14.88 9.22 -4.30
CA LEU A 169 16.34 9.29 -4.17
C LEU A 169 16.96 9.86 -5.44
N ASP A 170 17.89 10.81 -5.29
CA ASP A 170 18.65 11.40 -6.40
C ASP A 170 19.48 10.37 -7.17
N GLU A 171 19.89 9.29 -6.52
CA GLU A 171 20.73 8.25 -7.07
C GLU A 171 20.00 7.31 -8.03
N ILE A 172 18.67 7.39 -8.15
CA ILE A 172 17.91 6.55 -9.09
C ILE A 172 18.22 6.99 -10.52
N PRO A 173 18.88 6.16 -11.34
CA PRO A 173 19.13 6.48 -12.73
C PRO A 173 17.82 6.67 -13.50
N ASN A 174 17.77 7.69 -14.37
CA ASN A 174 16.58 7.98 -15.18
C ASN A 174 15.29 8.06 -14.33
N PHE A 175 15.32 8.94 -13.33
CA PHE A 175 14.25 9.06 -12.33
C PHE A 175 12.85 9.26 -12.95
N ASN A 176 12.74 10.02 -14.04
CA ASN A 176 11.49 10.19 -14.79
C ASN A 176 10.95 8.87 -15.36
N GLN A 177 11.83 8.00 -15.86
CA GLN A 177 11.44 6.66 -16.33
C GLN A 177 11.03 5.76 -15.17
N TYR A 178 11.71 5.85 -14.04
CA TYR A 178 11.31 5.15 -12.82
C TYR A 178 9.89 5.59 -12.40
N ILE A 179 9.61 6.89 -12.30
CA ILE A 179 8.29 7.40 -11.93
C ILE A 179 7.23 6.95 -12.95
N ARG A 180 7.52 7.04 -14.25
CA ARG A 180 6.62 6.53 -15.28
C ARG A 180 6.28 5.05 -15.09
N SER A 181 7.26 4.23 -14.71
CA SER A 181 7.04 2.81 -14.45
C SER A 181 6.10 2.57 -13.27
N ARG A 182 6.15 3.44 -12.23
CA ARG A 182 5.26 3.35 -11.07
C ARG A 182 3.79 3.62 -11.46
N PHE A 183 3.53 4.62 -12.31
CA PHE A 183 2.18 4.82 -12.86
C PHE A 183 1.73 3.62 -13.69
N MET A 184 2.60 3.07 -14.54
CA MET A 184 2.25 1.90 -15.35
C MET A 184 1.94 0.67 -14.49
N MET A 185 2.60 0.48 -13.34
CA MET A 185 2.28 -0.58 -12.39
C MET A 185 0.87 -0.47 -11.83
N ALA A 186 0.40 0.75 -11.51
CA ALA A 186 -0.98 0.96 -11.10
C ALA A 186 -1.97 0.52 -12.18
N PHE A 187 -1.74 0.89 -13.43
CA PHE A 187 -2.58 0.43 -14.56
C PHE A 187 -2.56 -1.09 -14.74
N HIS A 188 -1.39 -1.72 -14.64
CA HIS A 188 -1.28 -3.17 -14.76
C HIS A 188 -2.05 -3.90 -13.66
N GLN A 189 -1.98 -3.40 -12.43
CA GLN A 189 -2.69 -3.97 -11.30
C GLN A 189 -4.22 -3.81 -11.46
N LYS A 190 -4.70 -2.63 -11.84
CA LYS A 190 -6.09 -2.37 -12.18
C LYS A 190 -6.62 -3.33 -13.26
N ASN A 191 -5.89 -3.44 -14.37
CA ASN A 191 -6.25 -4.35 -15.47
C ASN A 191 -6.20 -5.83 -15.04
N GLY A 192 -5.28 -6.20 -14.15
CA GLY A 192 -5.21 -7.52 -13.53
C GLY A 192 -6.48 -7.84 -12.76
N PHE A 193 -6.91 -6.92 -11.89
CA PHE A 193 -8.13 -7.03 -11.12
C PHE A 193 -9.37 -7.19 -12.00
N LEU A 194 -9.54 -6.34 -13.01
CA LEU A 194 -10.70 -6.41 -13.90
C LEU A 194 -10.80 -7.77 -14.60
N ARG A 195 -9.68 -8.30 -15.12
CA ARG A 195 -9.65 -9.64 -15.72
C ARG A 195 -10.00 -10.73 -14.72
N GLU A 196 -9.54 -10.62 -13.48
CA GLU A 196 -9.86 -11.60 -12.44
C GLU A 196 -11.33 -11.55 -12.04
N MET A 197 -11.92 -10.35 -11.96
CA MET A 197 -13.35 -10.18 -11.72
C MET A 197 -14.19 -10.83 -12.83
N ASP A 198 -13.82 -10.59 -14.11
CA ASP A 198 -14.50 -11.22 -15.24
C ASP A 198 -14.43 -12.76 -15.19
N ARG A 199 -13.26 -13.31 -14.81
CA ARG A 199 -13.07 -14.74 -14.63
C ARG A 199 -13.96 -15.30 -13.50
N LEU A 200 -14.03 -14.61 -12.37
CA LEU A 200 -14.84 -15.02 -11.21
C LEU A 200 -16.33 -14.98 -11.53
N ARG A 201 -16.80 -13.96 -12.24
CA ARG A 201 -18.19 -13.86 -12.71
C ARG A 201 -18.55 -14.99 -13.66
N ALA A 202 -17.65 -15.33 -14.61
CA ALA A 202 -17.90 -16.45 -15.51
C ALA A 202 -18.10 -17.78 -14.76
N LEU A 203 -17.28 -18.03 -13.72
CA LEU A 203 -17.40 -19.23 -12.88
C LEU A 203 -18.67 -19.27 -12.01
N ALA A 204 -19.22 -18.11 -11.65
CA ALA A 204 -20.45 -18.04 -10.86
C ALA A 204 -21.71 -18.36 -11.69
N HIS A 205 -21.61 -18.36 -13.02
CA HIS A 205 -22.71 -18.67 -13.95
C HIS A 205 -22.68 -20.11 -14.51
N GLU A 206 -21.66 -20.91 -14.14
CA GLU A 206 -21.59 -22.36 -14.43
C GLU A 206 -22.25 -23.19 -13.33
#